data_3d07410494060d5b5c8ba7c699985c38
#
_entry.id   3d07410494060d5b5c8ba7c699985c38
#
_cell.length_a   1.000
_cell.length_b   1.000
_cell.length_c   1.000
_cell.angle_alpha   90.00
_cell.angle_beta   90.00
_cell.angle_gamma   90.00
#
_symmetry.space_group_name_H-M   'P 1'
#
loop_
_entity.id
_entity.type
_entity.pdbx_description
1 polymer ?
#
loop_
_entity_poly.entity_id
_entity_poly.type
_entity_poly.pdbx_seq_one_letter_code
_entity_poly.pdbx_strand_id
1 'polypeptide(L)'
;MKCKSFIFNFLKKKTPPIFIHEHKYKLLSSIFAIVLLLSSANIKEEWLMVKAKQGDGIKKLLVRYHLDTHSCNEEKFLSLNNLSPEANLILDKTYLLPIKQVGFDGKSIRSSLGITAFEKAKEIEKYNEQLVLDGIKSKPFQEDKMLWIPHHFSPCDLPVTSNEKGYPIFGKYESTPILSDVLKGKIFYIISGHGGPDPGAQVVKNGHTLCEDEYAYDVGLRLCRKLIQEGAMSYMITRDGNDGIRDDEILLCDRDETVWGGEKIPLSQLKRLEQRIDVVKSLYEKNKKIAPNGQYLLEIHVDSRHTEQQVDLFLYHQANSQISHQMANNIHKTFSEKYKENRSTGVYKGTLSSRELYSLENAPMPAIYIELGNLKNTFDQQRFILPSNRQALANWLFEGVK
;
A
#
# COMPACT_ATOMS: atom_id res chain seq x y z
N MET A 1 -28.93 0.08 66.91
CA MET A 1 -27.80 -0.36 67.76
C MET A 1 -26.53 0.16 67.17
N LYS A 2 -26.06 1.32 67.66
CA LYS A 2 -24.84 1.62 68.47
C LYS A 2 -23.58 0.98 67.83
N CYS A 3 -22.77 1.82 67.23
CA CYS A 3 -21.58 2.54 67.79
C CYS A 3 -20.32 1.63 67.84
N LYS A 4 -19.25 2.06 67.20
CA LYS A 4 -18.16 2.82 67.86
C LYS A 4 -17.03 3.14 66.90
N SER A 5 -16.68 4.38 66.89
CA SER A 5 -15.42 4.97 66.40
C SER A 5 -14.26 4.56 67.28
N PHE A 6 -13.04 4.50 66.71
CA PHE A 6 -11.82 4.64 67.48
C PHE A 6 -10.86 5.59 66.77
N ILE A 7 -10.64 6.70 67.43
CA ILE A 7 -9.60 7.69 67.16
C ILE A 7 -8.35 7.22 67.92
N PHE A 8 -7.16 7.28 67.32
CA PHE A 8 -5.94 7.36 68.10
C PHE A 8 -5.01 8.46 67.59
N ASN A 9 -4.70 9.35 68.52
CA ASN A 9 -3.83 10.51 68.42
C ASN A 9 -2.39 10.15 68.86
N PHE A 10 -1.48 11.07 68.53
CA PHE A 10 -0.13 11.33 69.12
C PHE A 10 1.03 10.53 68.54
N LEU A 11 2.17 11.14 68.19
CA LEU A 11 2.98 12.10 68.87
C LEU A 11 3.92 12.87 67.93
N LYS A 12 4.03 14.16 68.18
CA LYS A 12 5.11 15.06 67.70
C LYS A 12 6.44 14.70 68.38
N LYS A 13 7.51 14.56 67.59
CA LYS A 13 8.88 14.74 68.12
C LYS A 13 9.54 15.93 67.44
N LYS A 14 9.97 16.87 68.28
CA LYS A 14 10.77 18.06 67.99
C LYS A 14 12.18 17.67 67.62
N THR A 15 12.75 18.30 66.59
CA THR A 15 14.18 18.29 66.28
C THR A 15 14.80 19.60 66.77
N PRO A 16 16.06 19.60 67.34
CA PRO A 16 16.76 20.80 67.74
C PRO A 16 17.48 21.50 66.57
N PRO A 17 17.82 22.75 66.67
CA PRO A 17 18.45 23.53 65.62
C PRO A 17 19.94 23.24 65.54
N ILE A 18 20.47 23.09 64.34
CA ILE A 18 21.93 23.04 64.09
C ILE A 18 22.33 24.34 63.39
N PHE A 19 23.37 24.89 63.99
CA PHE A 19 24.08 26.12 63.69
C PHE A 19 24.62 26.15 62.23
N ILE A 20 24.48 27.33 61.62
CA ILE A 20 25.08 27.70 60.33
C ILE A 20 26.55 28.05 60.57
N HIS A 21 27.46 27.38 59.93
CA HIS A 21 28.81 27.84 59.70
C HIS A 21 29.03 28.12 58.23
N GLU A 22 29.19 29.41 57.93
CA GLU A 22 29.62 29.84 56.59
C GLU A 22 31.03 29.36 56.26
N HIS A 23 31.18 28.55 55.23
CA HIS A 23 32.48 28.46 54.57
C HIS A 23 32.22 28.64 53.04
N LYS A 24 32.70 29.78 52.54
CA LYS A 24 32.85 30.11 51.14
C LYS A 24 33.74 29.06 50.46
N TYR A 25 33.16 28.18 49.68
CA TYR A 25 33.90 27.51 48.61
C TYR A 25 33.16 27.75 47.31
N LYS A 26 33.80 28.52 46.42
CA LYS A 26 33.46 28.58 45.01
C LYS A 26 33.63 27.18 44.44
N LEU A 27 32.55 26.44 44.27
CA LEU A 27 32.54 25.26 43.47
C LEU A 27 31.94 25.63 42.09
N LEU A 28 32.82 25.68 41.09
CA LEU A 28 32.41 25.63 39.70
C LEU A 28 31.59 24.36 39.50
N SER A 29 30.28 24.47 39.45
CA SER A 29 29.43 23.42 38.95
C SER A 29 29.54 23.42 37.44
N SER A 30 30.44 22.63 36.92
CA SER A 30 30.43 22.18 35.54
C SER A 30 29.18 21.34 35.35
N ILE A 31 28.11 21.96 34.85
CA ILE A 31 26.96 21.26 34.31
C ILE A 31 27.46 20.56 33.03
N PHE A 32 27.80 19.29 33.16
CA PHE A 32 27.99 18.39 32.04
C PHE A 32 26.59 18.13 31.48
N ALA A 33 26.14 19.05 30.64
CA ALA A 33 25.02 18.78 29.73
C ALA A 33 25.52 17.69 28.78
N ILE A 34 25.20 16.44 29.08
CA ILE A 34 25.25 15.36 28.11
C ILE A 34 24.16 15.68 27.08
N VAL A 35 24.50 16.48 26.09
CA VAL A 35 23.79 16.54 24.82
C VAL A 35 24.01 15.17 24.22
N LEU A 36 23.03 14.28 24.37
CA LEU A 36 22.84 13.14 23.50
C LEU A 36 22.59 13.71 22.11
N LEU A 37 23.69 13.95 21.39
CA LEU A 37 23.69 14.03 19.95
C LEU A 37 23.19 12.66 19.47
N LEU A 38 21.87 12.54 19.34
CA LEU A 38 21.29 11.64 18.37
C LEU A 38 21.82 12.13 17.01
N SER A 39 23.01 11.68 16.66
CA SER A 39 23.44 11.67 15.28
C SER A 39 22.47 10.71 14.57
N SER A 40 21.32 11.24 14.12
CA SER A 40 20.73 10.69 12.91
C SER A 40 21.87 10.69 11.91
N ALA A 41 22.44 9.52 11.66
CA ALA A 41 23.34 9.34 10.53
C ALA A 41 22.53 9.83 9.34
N ASN A 42 22.80 11.05 8.89
CA ASN A 42 22.35 11.52 7.59
C ASN A 42 22.97 10.52 6.61
N ILE A 43 22.18 9.56 6.19
CA ILE A 43 22.54 8.65 5.10
C ILE A 43 22.70 9.60 3.89
N LYS A 44 23.94 9.90 3.57
CA LYS A 44 24.26 10.79 2.45
C LYS A 44 23.85 10.02 1.20
N GLU A 45 22.71 10.41 0.62
CA GLU A 45 22.26 9.87 -0.66
C GLU A 45 23.20 10.40 -1.74
N GLU A 46 23.94 9.53 -2.38
CA GLU A 46 24.83 9.89 -3.48
C GLU A 46 24.39 9.20 -4.77
N TRP A 47 24.45 9.94 -5.88
CA TRP A 47 24.21 9.35 -7.20
C TRP A 47 25.40 8.47 -7.62
N LEU A 48 25.10 7.31 -8.22
CA LEU A 48 26.13 6.42 -8.72
C LEU A 48 26.93 7.08 -9.85
N MET A 49 28.25 7.13 -9.70
CA MET A 49 29.18 7.66 -10.69
C MET A 49 29.80 6.53 -11.52
N VAL A 50 29.77 6.68 -12.85
CA VAL A 50 30.34 5.69 -13.76
C VAL A 50 31.12 6.36 -14.89
N LYS A 51 32.15 5.68 -15.39
CA LYS A 51 32.90 6.14 -16.57
C LYS A 51 32.28 5.57 -17.84
N ALA A 52 32.14 6.41 -18.86
CA ALA A 52 31.73 5.96 -20.18
C ALA A 52 32.84 5.09 -20.80
N LYS A 53 32.43 3.96 -21.38
CA LYS A 53 33.32 3.03 -22.09
C LYS A 53 33.29 3.29 -23.59
N GLN A 54 34.24 2.72 -24.30
CA GLN A 54 34.27 2.82 -25.76
C GLN A 54 32.96 2.30 -26.39
N GLY A 55 32.37 3.13 -27.24
CA GLY A 55 31.10 2.84 -27.90
C GLY A 55 29.85 3.03 -27.02
N ASP A 56 29.97 3.69 -25.87
CA ASP A 56 28.80 4.09 -25.09
C ASP A 56 28.15 5.33 -25.71
N GLY A 57 26.85 5.23 -25.94
CA GLY A 57 25.92 6.34 -26.04
C GLY A 57 24.99 6.34 -24.84
N ILE A 58 24.18 7.36 -24.67
CA ILE A 58 23.23 7.52 -23.53
C ILE A 58 22.39 6.27 -23.36
N LYS A 59 21.69 5.81 -24.39
CA LYS A 59 20.84 4.62 -24.35
C LYS A 59 21.61 3.35 -23.97
N LYS A 60 22.77 3.12 -24.56
CA LYS A 60 23.58 1.92 -24.27
C LYS A 60 24.10 1.92 -22.83
N LEU A 61 24.45 3.10 -22.30
CA LEU A 61 24.83 3.24 -20.89
C LEU A 61 23.65 2.92 -19.98
N LEU A 62 22.46 3.46 -20.26
CA LEU A 62 21.25 3.20 -19.47
C LEU A 62 20.82 1.71 -19.52
N VAL A 63 20.85 1.09 -20.71
CA VAL A 63 20.57 -0.36 -20.89
C VAL A 63 21.51 -1.20 -20.02
N ARG A 64 22.81 -0.88 -19.98
CA ARG A 64 23.79 -1.61 -19.16
C ARG A 64 23.41 -1.67 -17.69
N TYR A 65 22.73 -0.64 -17.16
CA TYR A 65 22.30 -0.56 -15.76
C TYR A 65 20.81 -0.82 -15.58
N HIS A 66 20.13 -1.42 -16.57
CA HIS A 66 18.68 -1.72 -16.55
C HIS A 66 17.81 -0.49 -16.26
N LEU A 67 18.16 0.65 -16.84
CA LEU A 67 17.49 1.94 -16.63
C LEU A 67 16.62 2.38 -17.83
N ASP A 68 16.65 1.63 -18.92
CA ASP A 68 16.00 1.95 -20.19
C ASP A 68 14.50 1.66 -20.22
N THR A 69 13.99 0.95 -19.23
CA THR A 69 12.58 0.55 -19.16
C THR A 69 11.64 1.70 -18.75
N HIS A 70 12.17 2.81 -18.26
CA HIS A 70 11.41 3.97 -17.78
C HIS A 70 12.02 5.27 -18.31
N SER A 71 11.25 6.05 -19.08
CA SER A 71 11.72 7.30 -19.69
C SER A 71 12.27 8.32 -18.68
N CYS A 72 11.69 8.36 -17.47
CA CYS A 72 12.16 9.26 -16.42
C CYS A 72 13.60 8.99 -15.96
N ASN A 73 14.15 7.80 -16.18
CA ASN A 73 15.58 7.55 -15.93
C ASN A 73 16.46 8.27 -16.94
N GLU A 74 16.07 8.30 -18.22
CA GLU A 74 16.79 9.04 -19.26
C GLU A 74 16.73 10.55 -19.00
N GLU A 75 15.56 11.08 -18.73
CA GLU A 75 15.35 12.49 -18.36
C GLU A 75 16.19 12.89 -17.15
N LYS A 76 16.21 12.04 -16.11
CA LYS A 76 17.03 12.28 -14.92
C LYS A 76 18.52 12.22 -15.22
N PHE A 77 18.97 11.27 -16.06
CA PHE A 77 20.36 11.18 -16.50
C PHE A 77 20.81 12.45 -17.22
N LEU A 78 19.99 12.92 -18.16
CA LEU A 78 20.26 14.17 -18.90
C LEU A 78 20.38 15.36 -17.95
N SER A 79 19.42 15.50 -17.03
CA SER A 79 19.40 16.56 -16.03
C SER A 79 20.61 16.52 -15.10
N LEU A 80 20.98 15.35 -14.56
CA LEU A 80 22.13 15.19 -13.65
C LEU A 80 23.46 15.56 -14.31
N ASN A 81 23.57 15.41 -15.63
CA ASN A 81 24.81 15.62 -16.38
C ASN A 81 24.80 16.86 -17.26
N ASN A 82 23.74 17.66 -17.22
CA ASN A 82 23.53 18.84 -18.09
C ASN A 82 23.73 18.51 -19.59
N LEU A 83 23.07 17.44 -20.05
CA LEU A 83 23.16 16.95 -21.43
C LEU A 83 21.84 17.17 -22.18
N SER A 84 21.95 17.37 -23.51
CA SER A 84 20.80 17.23 -24.41
C SER A 84 20.58 15.78 -24.81
N PRO A 85 19.36 15.39 -25.27
CA PRO A 85 19.06 14.03 -25.72
C PRO A 85 19.99 13.52 -26.85
N GLU A 86 20.51 14.41 -27.66
CA GLU A 86 21.40 14.12 -28.80
C GLU A 86 22.89 14.13 -28.44
N ALA A 87 23.20 14.36 -27.15
CA ALA A 87 24.61 14.48 -26.73
C ALA A 87 25.34 13.14 -26.83
N ASN A 88 26.57 13.19 -27.29
CA ASN A 88 27.49 12.05 -27.27
C ASN A 88 28.22 11.97 -25.94
N LEU A 89 28.39 10.76 -25.42
CA LEU A 89 29.22 10.53 -24.26
C LEU A 89 30.69 10.53 -24.63
N ILE A 90 31.52 11.10 -23.76
CA ILE A 90 32.96 11.18 -23.93
C ILE A 90 33.61 9.99 -23.22
N LEU A 91 34.45 9.25 -23.92
CA LEU A 91 35.19 8.10 -23.36
C LEU A 91 35.94 8.51 -22.09
N ASP A 92 35.92 7.65 -21.08
CA ASP A 92 36.55 7.82 -19.76
C ASP A 92 36.05 9.01 -18.92
N LYS A 93 35.14 9.81 -19.45
CA LYS A 93 34.47 10.85 -18.65
C LYS A 93 33.48 10.17 -17.66
N THR A 94 33.46 10.71 -16.46
CA THR A 94 32.52 10.27 -15.40
C THR A 94 31.17 10.94 -15.58
N TYR A 95 30.09 10.13 -15.47
CA TYR A 95 28.70 10.55 -15.52
C TYR A 95 27.95 10.06 -14.27
N LEU A 96 27.00 10.85 -13.81
CA LEU A 96 26.06 10.48 -12.75
C LEU A 96 24.94 9.65 -13.36
N LEU A 97 24.78 8.43 -12.89
CA LEU A 97 23.59 7.63 -13.23
C LEU A 97 22.41 8.00 -12.34
N PRO A 98 21.18 7.87 -12.83
CA PRO A 98 19.96 8.06 -12.04
C PRO A 98 19.72 6.85 -11.11
N ILE A 99 20.74 6.51 -10.33
CA ILE A 99 20.74 5.46 -9.30
C ILE A 99 21.23 6.09 -8.01
N LYS A 100 20.39 6.12 -6.99
CA LYS A 100 20.80 6.54 -5.63
C LYS A 100 21.47 5.38 -4.91
N GLN A 101 22.55 5.67 -4.23
CA GLN A 101 23.22 4.73 -3.30
C GLN A 101 22.73 5.03 -1.89
N VAL A 102 22.10 4.06 -1.24
CA VAL A 102 21.51 4.18 0.11
C VAL A 102 22.02 3.06 1.00
N GLY A 103 22.40 3.39 2.23
CA GLY A 103 22.85 2.40 3.20
C GLY A 103 21.78 1.38 3.55
N PHE A 104 22.14 0.10 3.58
CA PHE A 104 21.28 -0.98 4.06
C PHE A 104 21.44 -1.17 5.58
N ASP A 105 20.36 -1.09 6.34
CA ASP A 105 20.35 -1.17 7.81
C ASP A 105 20.60 -2.59 8.37
N GLY A 106 20.72 -3.59 7.52
CA GLY A 106 20.92 -4.98 7.89
C GLY A 106 19.65 -5.71 8.28
N LYS A 107 18.48 -5.07 8.23
CA LYS A 107 17.18 -5.66 8.60
C LYS A 107 16.31 -5.89 7.37
N SER A 108 15.94 -4.84 6.68
CA SER A 108 15.13 -4.92 5.48
C SER A 108 15.31 -3.70 4.57
N ILE A 109 15.00 -3.86 3.28
CA ILE A 109 14.96 -2.74 2.34
C ILE A 109 13.91 -1.70 2.76
N ARG A 110 12.78 -2.16 3.30
CA ARG A 110 11.72 -1.26 3.77
C ARG A 110 12.17 -0.35 4.91
N SER A 111 12.82 -0.91 5.93
CA SER A 111 13.35 -0.11 7.04
C SER A 111 14.50 0.80 6.62
N SER A 112 15.36 0.33 5.70
CA SER A 112 16.47 1.13 5.16
C SER A 112 16.01 2.35 4.38
N LEU A 113 14.86 2.26 3.70
CA LEU A 113 14.33 3.32 2.84
C LEU A 113 13.15 4.09 3.47
N GLY A 114 12.67 3.69 4.65
CA GLY A 114 11.48 4.26 5.26
C GLY A 114 10.20 4.06 4.43
N ILE A 115 10.12 2.97 3.63
CA ILE A 115 8.98 2.68 2.78
C ILE A 115 8.11 1.56 3.35
N THR A 116 6.81 1.65 3.16
CA THR A 116 5.85 0.61 3.60
C THR A 116 5.53 -0.39 2.47
N ALA A 117 5.72 0.00 1.21
CA ALA A 117 5.38 -0.79 0.03
C ALA A 117 6.29 -2.02 -0.11
N PHE A 118 5.72 -3.21 0.13
CA PHE A 118 6.45 -4.49 0.04
C PHE A 118 6.90 -4.81 -1.39
N GLU A 119 6.00 -4.65 -2.38
CA GLU A 119 6.33 -4.95 -3.78
C GLU A 119 7.45 -4.06 -4.30
N LYS A 120 7.43 -2.78 -3.96
CA LYS A 120 8.51 -1.85 -4.30
C LYS A 120 9.85 -2.29 -3.69
N ALA A 121 9.85 -2.74 -2.44
CA ALA A 121 11.06 -3.26 -1.81
C ALA A 121 11.57 -4.52 -2.52
N LYS A 122 10.67 -5.42 -2.94
CA LYS A 122 10.99 -6.64 -3.68
C LYS A 122 11.53 -6.34 -5.09
N GLU A 123 10.98 -5.33 -5.76
CA GLU A 123 11.50 -4.88 -7.06
C GLU A 123 12.92 -4.30 -6.92
N ILE A 124 13.18 -3.51 -5.88
CA ILE A 124 14.52 -3.00 -5.56
C ILE A 124 15.49 -4.15 -5.24
N GLU A 125 15.03 -5.16 -4.51
CA GLU A 125 15.80 -6.37 -4.22
C GLU A 125 16.21 -7.08 -5.51
N LYS A 126 15.24 -7.43 -6.36
CA LYS A 126 15.46 -8.06 -7.66
C LYS A 126 16.41 -7.26 -8.55
N TYR A 127 16.26 -5.94 -8.56
CA TYR A 127 17.16 -5.07 -9.31
C TYR A 127 18.61 -5.19 -8.82
N ASN A 128 18.84 -5.12 -7.50
CA ASN A 128 20.17 -5.25 -6.94
C ASN A 128 20.78 -6.65 -7.17
N GLU A 129 19.97 -7.71 -7.07
CA GLU A 129 20.40 -9.09 -7.36
C GLU A 129 20.79 -9.25 -8.83
N GLN A 130 19.99 -8.72 -9.75
CA GLN A 130 20.27 -8.77 -11.18
C GLN A 130 21.59 -8.07 -11.53
N LEU A 131 21.85 -6.91 -10.94
CA LEU A 131 23.13 -6.21 -11.16
C LEU A 131 24.36 -7.01 -10.67
N VAL A 132 24.19 -7.82 -9.62
CA VAL A 132 25.24 -8.73 -9.15
C VAL A 132 25.41 -9.89 -10.12
N LEU A 133 24.33 -10.48 -10.61
CA LEU A 133 24.36 -11.57 -11.60
C LEU A 133 25.05 -11.13 -12.90
N ASP A 134 24.82 -9.90 -13.32
CA ASP A 134 25.43 -9.33 -14.53
C ASP A 134 26.86 -8.81 -14.31
N GLY A 135 27.42 -8.95 -13.12
CA GLY A 135 28.76 -8.50 -12.76
C GLY A 135 28.94 -6.97 -12.75
N ILE A 136 27.83 -6.22 -12.70
CA ILE A 136 27.81 -4.73 -12.66
C ILE A 136 28.03 -4.25 -11.24
N LYS A 137 27.38 -4.86 -10.27
CA LYS A 137 27.58 -4.66 -8.83
C LYS A 137 28.46 -5.80 -8.30
N SER A 138 29.54 -5.47 -7.62
CA SER A 138 30.57 -6.44 -7.21
C SER A 138 30.15 -7.35 -6.06
N LYS A 139 29.18 -6.90 -5.23
CA LYS A 139 28.73 -7.63 -4.04
C LYS A 139 27.22 -7.45 -3.83
N PRO A 140 26.55 -8.47 -3.26
CA PRO A 140 25.17 -8.32 -2.78
C PRO A 140 25.06 -7.19 -1.74
N PHE A 141 23.92 -6.51 -1.69
CA PHE A 141 23.70 -5.40 -0.74
C PHE A 141 23.69 -5.86 0.73
N GLN A 142 23.45 -7.14 0.99
CA GLN A 142 23.58 -7.73 2.31
C GLN A 142 25.02 -7.71 2.83
N GLU A 143 25.99 -7.81 1.92
CA GLU A 143 27.43 -7.81 2.24
C GLU A 143 28.03 -6.40 2.28
N ASP A 144 27.84 -5.61 1.21
CA ASP A 144 28.43 -4.27 1.11
C ASP A 144 27.63 -3.19 1.82
N LYS A 145 26.46 -3.55 2.38
CA LYS A 145 25.53 -2.65 3.07
C LYS A 145 25.08 -1.47 2.21
N MET A 146 25.03 -1.64 0.90
CA MET A 146 24.69 -0.59 -0.04
C MET A 146 23.59 -1.03 -1.01
N LEU A 147 22.45 -0.36 -0.97
CA LEU A 147 21.36 -0.50 -1.93
C LEU A 147 21.57 0.46 -3.09
N TRP A 148 21.39 -0.02 -4.30
CA TRP A 148 21.33 0.78 -5.52
C TRP A 148 19.87 0.92 -5.94
N ILE A 149 19.39 2.16 -6.01
CA ILE A 149 17.97 2.48 -6.19
C ILE A 149 17.82 3.35 -7.43
N PRO A 150 17.34 2.78 -8.55
CA PRO A 150 16.98 3.52 -9.75
C PRO A 150 15.98 4.64 -9.47
N HIS A 151 16.09 5.73 -10.23
CA HIS A 151 15.24 6.90 -10.07
C HIS A 151 13.75 6.59 -10.26
N HIS A 152 13.39 5.67 -11.12
CA HIS A 152 12.00 5.25 -11.33
C HIS A 152 11.35 4.58 -10.09
N PHE A 153 12.13 4.18 -9.10
CA PHE A 153 11.60 3.80 -7.79
C PHE A 153 11.35 4.99 -6.84
N SER A 154 11.90 6.16 -7.12
CA SER A 154 11.41 7.42 -6.55
C SER A 154 10.21 7.90 -7.37
N PRO A 155 9.35 8.80 -6.87
CA PRO A 155 8.43 9.47 -7.77
C PRO A 155 9.29 10.10 -8.88
N CYS A 156 9.11 9.60 -10.11
CA CYS A 156 9.69 10.32 -11.24
C CYS A 156 9.11 11.73 -11.17
N ASP A 157 9.97 12.75 -11.09
CA ASP A 157 9.56 14.13 -11.34
C ASP A 157 9.15 14.18 -12.82
N LEU A 158 8.00 13.56 -13.12
CA LEU A 158 7.32 13.83 -14.39
C LEU A 158 7.14 15.34 -14.42
N PRO A 159 7.46 16.02 -15.55
CA PRO A 159 7.05 17.40 -15.68
C PRO A 159 5.57 17.43 -15.31
N VAL A 160 5.22 18.25 -14.32
CA VAL A 160 3.84 18.46 -13.89
C VAL A 160 3.09 18.96 -15.11
N THR A 161 2.71 18.02 -15.98
CA THR A 161 1.66 18.32 -16.94
C THR A 161 0.45 18.51 -16.06
N SER A 162 -0.18 19.66 -16.14
CA SER A 162 -1.28 20.20 -15.34
C SER A 162 -2.55 19.34 -15.30
N ASN A 163 -2.44 18.02 -15.26
CA ASN A 163 -3.46 17.00 -15.21
C ASN A 163 -3.33 16.10 -13.96
N GLU A 164 -2.69 16.57 -12.88
CA GLU A 164 -2.85 15.93 -11.59
C GLU A 164 -4.29 16.12 -11.13
N LYS A 165 -5.15 15.19 -11.52
CA LYS A 165 -6.46 15.05 -10.89
C LYS A 165 -6.18 14.56 -9.47
N GLY A 166 -6.33 15.44 -8.49
CA GLY A 166 -6.45 15.03 -7.11
C GLY A 166 -7.70 14.15 -6.97
N TYR A 167 -7.56 13.05 -6.26
CA TYR A 167 -8.67 12.17 -5.90
C TYR A 167 -8.85 12.21 -4.38
N PRO A 168 -9.64 13.17 -3.84
CA PRO A 168 -9.79 13.37 -2.39
C PRO A 168 -10.20 12.10 -1.62
N ILE A 169 -10.90 11.18 -2.31
CA ILE A 169 -11.29 9.88 -1.74
C ILE A 169 -10.11 9.03 -1.26
N PHE A 170 -8.89 9.28 -1.72
CA PHE A 170 -7.70 8.56 -1.27
C PHE A 170 -7.02 9.23 -0.07
N GLY A 171 -7.57 10.32 0.49
CA GLY A 171 -7.03 11.03 1.64
C GLY A 171 -5.60 11.51 1.38
N LYS A 172 -4.65 11.16 2.24
CA LYS A 172 -3.23 11.56 2.09
C LYS A 172 -2.56 11.07 0.80
N TYR A 173 -3.20 10.19 0.05
CA TYR A 173 -2.75 9.68 -1.24
C TYR A 173 -3.55 10.26 -2.41
N GLU A 174 -4.21 11.40 -2.25
CA GLU A 174 -5.05 12.03 -3.28
C GLU A 174 -4.29 12.31 -4.57
N SER A 175 -3.01 12.70 -4.49
CA SER A 175 -2.14 12.78 -5.66
C SER A 175 -1.94 11.38 -6.24
N THR A 176 -2.48 11.17 -7.43
CA THR A 176 -2.50 9.86 -8.08
C THR A 176 -2.06 10.02 -9.54
N PRO A 177 -0.74 10.11 -9.77
CA PRO A 177 -0.20 10.22 -11.12
C PRO A 177 -0.44 8.93 -11.90
N ILE A 178 -0.69 9.05 -13.21
CA ILE A 178 -0.73 7.91 -14.13
C ILE A 178 0.70 7.45 -14.34
N LEU A 179 1.00 6.20 -14.03
CA LEU A 179 2.34 5.61 -14.12
C LEU A 179 2.53 4.78 -15.39
N SER A 180 1.44 4.26 -15.96
CA SER A 180 1.45 3.53 -17.22
C SER A 180 0.08 3.59 -17.91
N ASP A 181 0.04 3.16 -19.17
CA ASP A 181 -1.19 3.07 -19.99
C ASP A 181 -1.66 1.60 -20.15
N VAL A 182 -1.18 0.67 -19.32
CA VAL A 182 -1.46 -0.78 -19.50
C VAL A 182 -2.95 -1.13 -19.42
N LEU A 183 -3.72 -0.32 -18.68
CA LEU A 183 -5.18 -0.47 -18.55
C LEU A 183 -5.95 0.64 -19.28
N LYS A 184 -5.32 1.38 -20.16
CA LYS A 184 -6.00 2.43 -20.93
C LYS A 184 -7.21 1.89 -21.70
N GLY A 185 -8.34 2.58 -21.57
CA GLY A 185 -9.61 2.16 -22.18
C GLY A 185 -10.37 1.10 -21.37
N LYS A 186 -9.87 0.65 -20.24
CA LYS A 186 -10.62 -0.20 -19.29
C LYS A 186 -11.27 0.63 -18.18
N ILE A 187 -12.41 0.18 -17.69
CA ILE A 187 -13.17 0.82 -16.60
C ILE A 187 -13.49 -0.22 -15.55
N PHE A 188 -13.19 0.11 -14.30
CA PHE A 188 -13.47 -0.75 -13.15
C PHE A 188 -14.45 -0.07 -12.19
N TYR A 189 -15.45 -0.82 -11.76
CA TYR A 189 -16.37 -0.46 -10.71
C TYR A 189 -16.03 -1.29 -9.48
N ILE A 190 -15.73 -0.64 -8.36
CA ILE A 190 -15.31 -1.33 -7.14
C ILE A 190 -16.38 -1.10 -6.08
N ILE A 191 -17.00 -2.19 -5.64
CA ILE A 191 -17.86 -2.21 -4.48
C ILE A 191 -17.02 -2.76 -3.32
N SER A 192 -16.87 -2.02 -2.23
CA SER A 192 -16.56 -2.64 -0.93
C SER A 192 -17.86 -3.13 -0.33
N GLY A 193 -17.88 -4.37 0.10
CA GLY A 193 -19.06 -4.97 0.72
C GLY A 193 -19.44 -4.25 2.00
N HIS A 194 -20.72 -4.36 2.38
CA HIS A 194 -21.25 -3.72 3.60
C HIS A 194 -21.18 -2.19 3.58
N GLY A 195 -21.00 -1.55 4.73
CA GLY A 195 -20.95 -0.09 4.90
C GLY A 195 -22.28 0.54 5.31
N GLY A 196 -22.23 1.77 5.82
CA GLY A 196 -23.35 2.47 6.41
C GLY A 196 -23.92 1.75 7.63
N PRO A 197 -25.21 1.36 7.62
CA PRO A 197 -25.80 0.67 8.77
C PRO A 197 -25.33 -0.76 8.96
N ASP A 198 -24.54 -1.31 8.05
CA ASP A 198 -24.13 -2.73 8.04
C ASP A 198 -22.59 -2.85 8.02
N PRO A 199 -21.96 -3.06 9.18
CA PRO A 199 -20.50 -3.20 9.29
C PRO A 199 -19.99 -4.56 8.77
N GLY A 200 -20.87 -5.44 8.29
CA GLY A 200 -20.50 -6.81 7.91
C GLY A 200 -20.08 -7.66 9.10
N ALA A 201 -19.10 -8.51 8.88
CA ALA A 201 -18.51 -9.31 9.95
C ALA A 201 -17.78 -8.45 10.97
N GLN A 202 -17.91 -8.80 12.25
CA GLN A 202 -17.23 -8.11 13.34
C GLN A 202 -16.46 -9.09 14.22
N VAL A 203 -15.26 -8.68 14.63
CA VAL A 203 -14.42 -9.45 15.54
C VAL A 203 -13.74 -8.52 16.54
N VAL A 204 -13.65 -8.91 17.80
CA VAL A 204 -12.89 -8.17 18.81
C VAL A 204 -11.45 -8.70 18.86
N LYS A 205 -10.48 -7.81 18.74
CA LYS A 205 -9.06 -8.09 18.87
C LYS A 205 -8.37 -7.03 19.73
N ASN A 206 -7.71 -7.45 20.78
CA ASN A 206 -6.99 -6.54 21.69
C ASN A 206 -7.84 -5.36 22.20
N GLY A 207 -9.13 -5.58 22.45
CA GLY A 207 -10.05 -4.54 22.91
C GLY A 207 -10.64 -3.63 21.82
N HIS A 208 -10.25 -3.83 20.55
CA HIS A 208 -10.79 -3.11 19.41
C HIS A 208 -11.72 -4.00 18.58
N THR A 209 -12.79 -3.43 18.07
CA THR A 209 -13.65 -4.10 17.08
C THR A 209 -13.06 -3.92 15.69
N LEU A 210 -12.89 -5.02 14.96
CA LEU A 210 -12.54 -5.01 13.54
C LEU A 210 -13.84 -5.22 12.77
N CYS A 211 -14.15 -4.33 11.83
CA CYS A 211 -15.34 -4.40 10.98
C CYS A 211 -14.94 -4.75 9.53
N GLU A 212 -15.68 -5.64 8.92
CA GLU A 212 -15.40 -6.13 7.57
C GLU A 212 -15.37 -5.01 6.53
N ASP A 213 -16.37 -4.11 6.59
CA ASP A 213 -16.54 -2.99 5.66
C ASP A 213 -15.30 -2.09 5.59
N GLU A 214 -14.70 -1.76 6.73
CA GLU A 214 -13.53 -0.90 6.85
C GLU A 214 -12.31 -1.47 6.11
N TYR A 215 -12.03 -2.76 6.31
CA TYR A 215 -10.88 -3.42 5.68
C TYR A 215 -11.14 -3.70 4.20
N ALA A 216 -12.37 -4.06 3.83
CA ALA A 216 -12.77 -4.21 2.44
C ALA A 216 -12.67 -2.87 1.69
N TYR A 217 -13.08 -1.77 2.34
CA TYR A 217 -13.01 -0.42 1.79
C TYR A 217 -11.56 0.03 1.57
N ASP A 218 -10.69 -0.11 2.57
CA ASP A 218 -9.28 0.29 2.46
C ASP A 218 -8.54 -0.49 1.34
N VAL A 219 -8.80 -1.80 1.21
CA VAL A 219 -8.24 -2.59 0.09
C VAL A 219 -8.85 -2.14 -1.24
N GLY A 220 -10.15 -1.85 -1.27
CA GLY A 220 -10.85 -1.31 -2.45
C GLY A 220 -10.27 0.02 -2.92
N LEU A 221 -10.02 0.96 -2.00
CA LEU A 221 -9.38 2.24 -2.29
C LEU A 221 -7.97 2.08 -2.86
N ARG A 222 -7.17 1.20 -2.26
CA ARG A 222 -5.80 0.91 -2.75
C ARG A 222 -5.83 0.30 -4.15
N LEU A 223 -6.76 -0.61 -4.42
CA LEU A 223 -6.96 -1.18 -5.75
C LEU A 223 -7.43 -0.12 -6.73
N CYS A 224 -8.43 0.68 -6.38
CA CYS A 224 -8.94 1.78 -7.21
C CYS A 224 -7.83 2.74 -7.62
N ARG A 225 -7.01 3.16 -6.65
CA ARG A 225 -5.85 4.01 -6.89
C ARG A 225 -4.84 3.35 -7.82
N LYS A 226 -4.51 2.08 -7.60
CA LYS A 226 -3.58 1.32 -8.45
C LYS A 226 -4.07 1.22 -9.88
N LEU A 227 -5.36 0.91 -10.10
CA LEU A 227 -5.96 0.84 -11.43
C LEU A 227 -5.89 2.20 -12.16
N ILE A 228 -6.15 3.31 -11.46
CA ILE A 228 -6.01 4.67 -12.01
C ILE A 228 -4.55 4.95 -12.39
N GLN A 229 -3.60 4.61 -11.54
CA GLN A 229 -2.17 4.77 -11.82
C GLN A 229 -1.73 3.99 -13.07
N GLU A 230 -2.40 2.92 -13.40
CA GLU A 230 -2.12 2.09 -14.57
C GLU A 230 -2.99 2.44 -15.79
N GLY A 231 -3.61 3.61 -15.77
CA GLY A 231 -4.32 4.19 -16.92
C GLY A 231 -5.79 3.82 -17.04
N ALA A 232 -6.36 3.05 -16.11
CA ALA A 232 -7.79 2.77 -16.12
C ALA A 232 -8.62 3.95 -15.59
N MET A 233 -9.89 4.00 -15.97
CA MET A 233 -10.92 4.69 -15.18
C MET A 233 -11.39 3.74 -14.08
N SER A 234 -11.49 4.23 -12.83
CA SER A 234 -11.97 3.40 -11.73
C SER A 234 -12.90 4.19 -10.81
N TYR A 235 -13.98 3.55 -10.39
CA TYR A 235 -15.03 4.14 -9.55
C TYR A 235 -15.19 3.32 -8.27
N MET A 236 -15.03 3.97 -7.12
CA MET A 236 -15.50 3.42 -5.84
C MET A 236 -17.01 3.63 -5.76
N ILE A 237 -17.78 2.57 -5.65
CA ILE A 237 -19.25 2.61 -5.57
C ILE A 237 -19.71 2.86 -4.14
N THR A 238 -19.19 2.12 -3.16
CA THR A 238 -19.29 2.46 -1.74
C THR A 238 -18.27 3.54 -1.44
N ARG A 239 -18.64 4.58 -0.73
CA ARG A 239 -17.78 5.74 -0.47
C ARG A 239 -17.92 6.19 0.97
N ASP A 240 -16.80 6.52 1.54
CA ASP A 240 -16.69 7.19 2.81
C ASP A 240 -16.13 8.61 2.57
N GLY A 241 -16.74 9.60 3.19
CA GLY A 241 -16.40 11.02 2.97
C GLY A 241 -15.23 11.51 3.80
N ASN A 242 -14.95 10.85 4.91
CA ASN A 242 -13.91 11.20 5.90
C ASN A 242 -12.78 10.21 5.95
N ASP A 243 -12.97 8.99 5.45
CA ASP A 243 -11.97 7.95 5.42
C ASP A 243 -11.35 7.75 4.02
N GLY A 244 -10.05 8.04 3.93
CA GLY A 244 -9.22 7.73 2.78
C GLY A 244 -8.46 6.42 2.97
N ILE A 245 -7.36 6.25 2.22
CA ILE A 245 -6.42 5.14 2.45
C ILE A 245 -5.72 5.35 3.78
N ARG A 246 -5.85 4.40 4.70
CA ARG A 246 -5.35 4.46 6.08
C ARG A 246 -4.16 3.52 6.27
N ASP A 247 -3.10 3.98 6.95
CA ASP A 247 -1.93 3.15 7.29
C ASP A 247 -1.92 2.71 8.75
N ASP A 248 -3.06 2.82 9.42
CA ASP A 248 -3.27 2.31 10.76
C ASP A 248 -3.54 0.80 10.73
N GLU A 249 -3.09 0.09 11.77
CA GLU A 249 -3.38 -1.34 11.90
C GLU A 249 -4.85 -1.60 12.27
N ILE A 250 -5.40 -0.76 13.14
CA ILE A 250 -6.81 -0.80 13.55
C ILE A 250 -7.56 0.30 12.82
N LEU A 251 -8.51 -0.09 11.99
CA LEU A 251 -9.44 0.80 11.34
C LEU A 251 -10.69 0.88 12.24
N LEU A 252 -11.06 2.11 12.62
CA LEU A 252 -12.21 2.32 13.50
C LEU A 252 -13.48 2.11 12.70
N CYS A 253 -14.40 1.33 13.26
CA CYS A 253 -15.70 1.10 12.66
C CYS A 253 -16.58 2.34 12.81
N ASP A 254 -17.15 2.81 11.74
CA ASP A 254 -18.19 3.84 11.77
C ASP A 254 -19.41 3.47 10.91
N ARG A 255 -20.24 4.38 10.44
CA ARG A 255 -21.48 4.09 9.73
C ARG A 255 -21.93 5.24 8.84
N ASP A 256 -21.01 6.02 8.34
CA ASP A 256 -21.35 7.22 7.57
C ASP A 256 -21.11 7.08 6.06
N GLU A 257 -20.79 5.84 5.62
CA GLU A 257 -20.63 5.56 4.21
C GLU A 257 -21.90 5.84 3.41
N THR A 258 -21.63 6.20 2.18
CA THR A 258 -22.62 6.51 1.14
C THR A 258 -22.35 5.68 -0.11
N VAL A 259 -23.23 5.73 -1.09
CA VAL A 259 -22.92 5.24 -2.44
C VAL A 259 -22.45 6.39 -3.32
N TRP A 260 -21.87 6.05 -4.46
CA TRP A 260 -21.54 7.02 -5.50
C TRP A 260 -22.73 7.93 -5.81
N GLY A 261 -22.52 9.23 -5.70
CA GLY A 261 -23.60 10.23 -5.78
C GLY A 261 -23.98 10.82 -4.42
N GLY A 262 -23.50 10.23 -3.31
CA GLY A 262 -23.67 10.76 -1.95
C GLY A 262 -24.98 10.35 -1.26
N GLU A 263 -25.72 9.39 -1.84
CA GLU A 263 -26.93 8.88 -1.18
C GLU A 263 -26.58 7.95 -0.03
N LYS A 264 -27.36 8.05 1.06
CA LYS A 264 -27.20 7.19 2.23
C LYS A 264 -27.54 5.74 1.93
N ILE A 265 -26.79 4.84 2.53
CA ILE A 265 -27.00 3.39 2.43
C ILE A 265 -28.23 3.01 3.27
N PRO A 266 -29.22 2.30 2.71
CA PRO A 266 -30.45 1.95 3.42
C PRO A 266 -30.26 0.78 4.40
N LEU A 267 -31.15 0.68 5.42
CA LEU A 267 -31.13 -0.39 6.41
C LEU A 267 -31.39 -1.79 5.80
N SER A 268 -32.28 -1.87 4.82
CA SER A 268 -32.66 -3.14 4.18
C SER A 268 -31.51 -3.71 3.35
N GLN A 269 -31.10 -4.94 3.61
CA GLN A 269 -30.06 -5.64 2.86
C GLN A 269 -30.36 -5.66 1.36
N LEU A 270 -31.57 -6.05 0.98
CA LEU A 270 -31.95 -6.09 -0.44
C LEU A 270 -31.81 -4.71 -1.07
N LYS A 271 -32.33 -3.66 -0.43
CA LYS A 271 -32.24 -2.29 -0.96
C LYS A 271 -30.79 -1.80 -1.06
N ARG A 272 -29.90 -2.21 -0.17
CA ARG A 272 -28.47 -1.91 -0.28
C ARG A 272 -27.84 -2.52 -1.53
N LEU A 273 -28.17 -3.79 -1.80
CA LEU A 273 -27.68 -4.49 -2.98
C LEU A 273 -28.24 -3.87 -4.27
N GLU A 274 -29.56 -3.58 -4.30
CA GLU A 274 -30.22 -2.88 -5.40
C GLU A 274 -29.57 -1.52 -5.67
N GLN A 275 -29.41 -0.69 -4.64
CA GLN A 275 -28.85 0.67 -4.74
C GLN A 275 -27.45 0.66 -5.40
N ARG A 276 -26.55 -0.23 -4.96
CA ARG A 276 -25.20 -0.34 -5.53
C ARG A 276 -25.22 -0.76 -6.98
N ILE A 277 -26.02 -1.76 -7.31
CA ILE A 277 -26.12 -2.25 -8.69
C ILE A 277 -26.79 -1.24 -9.60
N ASP A 278 -27.76 -0.46 -9.13
CA ASP A 278 -28.38 0.61 -9.91
C ASP A 278 -27.39 1.73 -10.23
N VAL A 279 -26.55 2.10 -9.27
CA VAL A 279 -25.42 3.03 -9.48
C VAL A 279 -24.46 2.47 -10.53
N VAL A 280 -24.07 1.20 -10.42
CA VAL A 280 -23.19 0.53 -11.39
C VAL A 280 -23.82 0.53 -12.78
N LYS A 281 -25.11 0.19 -12.93
CA LYS A 281 -25.83 0.21 -14.20
C LYS A 281 -25.85 1.59 -14.82
N SER A 282 -26.13 2.63 -14.01
CA SER A 282 -26.14 4.01 -14.48
C SER A 282 -24.77 4.44 -15.01
N LEU A 283 -23.70 4.14 -14.28
CA LEU A 283 -22.33 4.44 -14.71
C LEU A 283 -21.91 3.61 -15.92
N TYR A 284 -22.32 2.34 -16.00
CA TYR A 284 -22.07 1.47 -17.14
C TYR A 284 -22.65 2.06 -18.44
N GLU A 285 -23.93 2.45 -18.44
CA GLU A 285 -24.57 3.05 -19.61
C GLU A 285 -23.91 4.38 -20.00
N LYS A 286 -23.55 5.23 -19.02
CA LYS A 286 -22.83 6.48 -19.26
C LYS A 286 -21.48 6.24 -19.95
N ASN A 287 -20.77 5.18 -19.57
CA ASN A 287 -19.43 4.88 -20.04
C ASN A 287 -19.39 3.94 -21.26
N LYS A 288 -20.51 3.43 -21.72
CA LYS A 288 -20.63 2.44 -22.78
C LYS A 288 -19.99 2.88 -24.11
N LYS A 289 -20.03 4.19 -24.41
CA LYS A 289 -19.39 4.74 -25.61
C LYS A 289 -17.86 4.84 -25.46
N ILE A 290 -17.35 4.97 -24.23
CA ILE A 290 -15.91 5.11 -23.94
C ILE A 290 -15.23 3.75 -23.94
N ALA A 291 -15.86 2.75 -23.31
CA ALA A 291 -15.34 1.40 -23.18
C ALA A 291 -16.46 0.35 -23.40
N PRO A 292 -16.87 0.10 -24.65
CA PRO A 292 -18.02 -0.77 -24.95
C PRO A 292 -17.85 -2.21 -24.44
N ASN A 293 -16.62 -2.73 -24.41
CA ASN A 293 -16.30 -4.10 -23.99
C ASN A 293 -15.22 -4.13 -22.90
N GLY A 294 -14.88 -2.99 -22.30
CA GLY A 294 -13.78 -2.85 -21.35
C GLY A 294 -14.23 -2.44 -19.95
N GLN A 295 -15.43 -2.83 -19.52
CA GLN A 295 -16.00 -2.47 -18.23
C GLN A 295 -16.14 -3.71 -17.35
N TYR A 296 -15.74 -3.62 -16.07
CA TYR A 296 -15.64 -4.74 -15.13
C TYR A 296 -16.12 -4.33 -13.74
N LEU A 297 -16.80 -5.24 -13.05
CA LEU A 297 -17.19 -5.08 -11.64
C LEU A 297 -16.34 -5.97 -10.74
N LEU A 298 -15.79 -5.39 -9.68
CA LEU A 298 -15.09 -6.10 -8.60
C LEU A 298 -15.76 -5.76 -7.27
N GLU A 299 -16.35 -6.75 -6.62
CA GLU A 299 -16.94 -6.61 -5.29
C GLU A 299 -16.03 -7.27 -4.26
N ILE A 300 -15.64 -6.54 -3.22
CA ILE A 300 -14.62 -6.93 -2.24
C ILE A 300 -15.25 -7.10 -0.87
N HIS A 301 -15.03 -8.24 -0.27
CA HIS A 301 -15.50 -8.64 1.06
C HIS A 301 -14.40 -9.29 1.90
N VAL A 302 -14.70 -9.53 3.18
CA VAL A 302 -13.88 -10.32 4.09
C VAL A 302 -14.77 -11.33 4.81
N ASP A 303 -14.61 -12.61 4.51
CA ASP A 303 -15.46 -13.68 5.06
C ASP A 303 -15.37 -13.81 6.59
N SER A 304 -16.43 -14.35 7.20
CA SER A 304 -16.50 -14.63 8.64
C SER A 304 -17.19 -15.96 8.99
N ARG A 305 -17.48 -16.80 8.00
CA ARG A 305 -18.35 -17.97 8.17
C ARG A 305 -17.78 -19.07 9.06
N HIS A 306 -16.48 -19.22 9.12
CA HIS A 306 -15.80 -20.28 9.85
C HIS A 306 -14.82 -19.70 10.88
N THR A 307 -15.09 -19.93 12.17
CA THR A 307 -14.37 -19.25 13.26
C THR A 307 -12.86 -19.52 13.31
N GLU A 308 -12.39 -20.66 12.84
CA GLU A 308 -10.98 -21.02 12.96
C GLU A 308 -10.31 -21.42 11.64
N GLN A 309 -11.07 -21.55 10.57
CA GLN A 309 -10.54 -22.01 9.31
C GLN A 309 -9.78 -20.88 8.59
N GLN A 310 -8.51 -21.11 8.29
CA GLN A 310 -7.75 -20.28 7.38
C GLN A 310 -8.31 -20.40 5.96
N VAL A 311 -8.61 -19.25 5.37
CA VAL A 311 -9.24 -19.15 4.07
C VAL A 311 -8.46 -18.17 3.22
N ASP A 312 -7.55 -18.48 2.43
CA ASP A 312 -6.69 -17.52 1.77
C ASP A 312 -7.42 -16.52 0.87
N LEU A 313 -8.30 -17.02 0.00
CA LEU A 313 -9.09 -16.20 -0.93
C LEU A 313 -10.26 -17.03 -1.44
N PHE A 314 -11.45 -16.46 -1.52
CA PHE A 314 -12.55 -17.01 -2.29
C PHE A 314 -12.89 -16.09 -3.44
N LEU A 315 -13.04 -16.66 -4.62
CA LEU A 315 -13.47 -15.95 -5.82
C LEU A 315 -14.76 -16.57 -6.34
N TYR A 316 -15.74 -15.72 -6.53
CA TYR A 316 -16.99 -16.11 -7.19
C TYR A 316 -17.13 -15.31 -8.47
N HIS A 317 -17.57 -15.97 -9.53
CA HIS A 317 -17.81 -15.37 -10.83
C HIS A 317 -19.21 -15.64 -11.34
N GLN A 318 -19.66 -14.86 -12.30
CA GLN A 318 -20.94 -15.09 -12.99
C GLN A 318 -20.91 -16.46 -13.68
N ALA A 319 -21.96 -17.27 -13.49
CA ALA A 319 -22.02 -18.63 -14.03
C ALA A 319 -21.91 -18.69 -15.56
N ASN A 320 -22.51 -17.74 -16.26
CA ASN A 320 -22.60 -17.70 -17.72
C ASN A 320 -21.63 -16.71 -18.40
N SER A 321 -20.61 -16.24 -17.68
CA SER A 321 -19.62 -15.29 -18.21
C SER A 321 -18.23 -15.91 -18.31
N GLN A 322 -17.79 -16.24 -19.51
CA GLN A 322 -16.45 -16.73 -19.75
C GLN A 322 -15.38 -15.70 -19.36
N ILE A 323 -15.64 -14.40 -19.57
CA ILE A 323 -14.72 -13.32 -19.22
C ILE A 323 -14.59 -13.24 -17.69
N SER A 324 -15.69 -13.29 -16.94
CA SER A 324 -15.64 -13.31 -15.46
C SER A 324 -14.87 -14.53 -14.94
N HIS A 325 -15.11 -15.71 -15.48
CA HIS A 325 -14.40 -16.93 -15.11
C HIS A 325 -12.89 -16.80 -15.39
N GLN A 326 -12.52 -16.32 -16.58
CA GLN A 326 -11.10 -16.16 -16.93
C GLN A 326 -10.40 -15.13 -16.03
N MET A 327 -11.04 -13.98 -15.77
CA MET A 327 -10.50 -12.95 -14.89
C MET A 327 -10.35 -13.48 -13.45
N ALA A 328 -11.35 -14.20 -12.92
CA ALA A 328 -11.27 -14.83 -11.61
C ALA A 328 -10.14 -15.89 -11.55
N ASN A 329 -9.97 -16.67 -12.61
CA ASN A 329 -8.88 -17.65 -12.69
C ASN A 329 -7.50 -16.99 -12.72
N ASN A 330 -7.34 -15.87 -13.41
CA ASN A 330 -6.10 -15.10 -13.41
C ASN A 330 -5.77 -14.57 -12.02
N ILE A 331 -6.75 -13.99 -11.31
CA ILE A 331 -6.59 -13.56 -9.92
C ILE A 331 -6.20 -14.75 -9.04
N HIS A 332 -6.90 -15.87 -9.12
CA HIS A 332 -6.62 -17.07 -8.34
C HIS A 332 -5.19 -17.58 -8.57
N LYS A 333 -4.75 -17.63 -9.82
CA LYS A 333 -3.39 -18.03 -10.20
C LYS A 333 -2.36 -17.04 -9.61
N THR A 334 -2.57 -15.75 -9.78
CA THR A 334 -1.69 -14.71 -9.21
C THR A 334 -1.52 -14.88 -7.71
N PHE A 335 -2.62 -15.03 -6.97
CA PHE A 335 -2.56 -15.24 -5.53
C PHE A 335 -1.84 -16.54 -5.16
N SER A 336 -2.09 -17.64 -5.87
CA SER A 336 -1.40 -18.91 -5.65
C SER A 336 0.11 -18.78 -5.81
N GLU A 337 0.56 -18.09 -6.86
CA GLU A 337 1.98 -17.83 -7.13
C GLU A 337 2.58 -16.92 -6.04
N LYS A 338 1.90 -15.82 -5.70
CA LYS A 338 2.36 -14.89 -4.66
C LYS A 338 2.43 -15.52 -3.27
N TYR A 339 1.48 -16.38 -2.92
CA TYR A 339 1.56 -17.13 -1.66
C TYR A 339 2.70 -18.14 -1.65
N LYS A 340 2.95 -18.82 -2.77
CA LYS A 340 4.10 -19.73 -2.90
C LYS A 340 5.45 -18.99 -2.73
N GLU A 341 5.54 -17.78 -3.27
CA GLU A 341 6.73 -16.92 -3.16
C GLU A 341 6.96 -16.33 -1.76
N ASN A 342 5.88 -15.96 -1.08
CA ASN A 342 5.96 -15.11 0.14
C ASN A 342 5.60 -15.84 1.43
N ARG A 343 5.11 -17.08 1.37
CA ARG A 343 4.74 -17.88 2.54
C ARG A 343 5.75 -19.00 2.74
N SER A 344 6.43 -19.00 3.89
CA SER A 344 7.43 -20.03 4.24
C SER A 344 6.83 -21.40 4.55
N THR A 345 5.55 -21.45 4.97
CA THR A 345 4.87 -22.67 5.37
C THR A 345 3.39 -22.66 4.96
N GLY A 346 2.85 -23.84 4.66
CA GLY A 346 1.46 -24.04 4.32
C GLY A 346 1.15 -23.97 2.82
N VAL A 347 0.01 -24.55 2.46
CA VAL A 347 -0.48 -24.58 1.08
C VAL A 347 -1.53 -23.47 0.90
N TYR A 348 -1.52 -22.83 -0.26
CA TYR A 348 -2.58 -21.90 -0.65
C TYR A 348 -3.93 -22.63 -0.70
N LYS A 349 -4.93 -22.07 -0.01
CA LYS A 349 -6.26 -22.67 0.17
C LYS A 349 -7.36 -21.89 -0.56
N GLY A 350 -6.99 -20.96 -1.42
CA GLY A 350 -7.95 -20.17 -2.17
C GLY A 350 -8.81 -21.04 -3.08
N THR A 351 -10.04 -20.63 -3.30
CA THR A 351 -11.00 -21.34 -4.14
C THR A 351 -11.62 -20.43 -5.19
N LEU A 352 -12.08 -21.04 -6.27
CA LEU A 352 -12.76 -20.40 -7.38
C LEU A 352 -14.00 -21.20 -7.74
N SER A 353 -15.18 -20.55 -7.79
CA SER A 353 -16.42 -21.18 -8.23
C SER A 353 -17.40 -20.16 -8.80
N SER A 354 -18.41 -20.63 -9.50
CA SER A 354 -19.60 -19.82 -9.81
C SER A 354 -20.53 -19.79 -8.59
N ARG A 355 -21.22 -18.65 -8.38
CA ARG A 355 -22.22 -18.51 -7.34
C ARG A 355 -23.30 -17.51 -7.76
N GLU A 356 -24.53 -17.83 -7.40
CA GLU A 356 -25.68 -16.94 -7.53
C GLU A 356 -25.67 -15.90 -6.40
N LEU A 357 -25.00 -14.78 -6.65
CA LEU A 357 -24.96 -13.61 -5.77
C LEU A 357 -25.64 -12.45 -6.49
N TYR A 358 -26.36 -11.62 -5.75
CA TYR A 358 -27.15 -10.53 -6.31
C TYR A 358 -26.36 -9.64 -7.29
N SER A 359 -25.15 -9.23 -6.88
CA SER A 359 -24.30 -8.40 -7.72
C SER A 359 -23.81 -9.12 -8.98
N LEU A 360 -23.46 -10.39 -8.87
CA LEU A 360 -23.03 -11.20 -10.02
C LEU A 360 -24.16 -11.43 -11.03
N GLU A 361 -25.39 -11.65 -10.53
CA GLU A 361 -26.55 -11.90 -11.40
C GLU A 361 -27.08 -10.63 -12.09
N ASN A 362 -26.94 -9.47 -11.42
CA ASN A 362 -27.54 -8.21 -11.86
C ASN A 362 -26.56 -7.23 -12.49
N ALA A 363 -25.24 -7.51 -12.47
CA ALA A 363 -24.24 -6.67 -13.13
C ALA A 363 -24.36 -6.77 -14.67
N PRO A 364 -24.40 -5.64 -15.40
CA PRO A 364 -24.49 -5.63 -16.85
C PRO A 364 -23.14 -5.88 -17.56
N MET A 365 -22.07 -6.11 -16.81
CA MET A 365 -20.72 -6.37 -17.29
C MET A 365 -20.12 -7.59 -16.60
N PRO A 366 -18.96 -8.11 -17.05
CA PRO A 366 -18.22 -9.14 -16.31
C PRO A 366 -17.96 -8.71 -14.86
N ALA A 367 -18.32 -9.58 -13.92
CA ALA A 367 -18.28 -9.30 -12.49
C ALA A 367 -17.62 -10.43 -11.71
N ILE A 368 -16.86 -10.06 -10.67
CA ILE A 368 -16.23 -10.95 -9.71
C ILE A 368 -16.57 -10.47 -8.30
N TYR A 369 -16.88 -11.44 -7.45
CA TYR A 369 -17.04 -11.25 -6.01
C TYR A 369 -15.85 -11.91 -5.29
N ILE A 370 -15.22 -11.17 -4.39
CA ILE A 370 -13.92 -11.50 -3.82
C ILE A 370 -14.04 -11.51 -2.29
N GLU A 371 -13.73 -12.64 -1.67
CA GLU A 371 -13.56 -12.76 -0.23
C GLU A 371 -12.05 -12.82 0.07
N LEU A 372 -11.52 -11.80 0.71
CA LEU A 372 -10.07 -11.65 0.91
C LEU A 372 -9.47 -12.57 1.99
N GLY A 373 -10.30 -13.30 2.72
CA GLY A 373 -9.91 -14.21 3.80
C GLY A 373 -10.93 -14.18 4.94
N ASN A 374 -10.62 -14.80 6.07
CA ASN A 374 -11.51 -14.93 7.21
C ASN A 374 -11.13 -13.98 8.33
N LEU A 375 -11.98 -12.97 8.59
CA LEU A 375 -11.77 -11.98 9.65
C LEU A 375 -11.65 -12.61 11.06
N LYS A 376 -12.24 -13.80 11.28
CA LYS A 376 -12.19 -14.53 12.55
C LYS A 376 -10.94 -15.39 12.72
N ASN A 377 -10.18 -15.64 11.66
CA ASN A 377 -8.96 -16.42 11.73
C ASN A 377 -7.74 -15.51 12.00
N THR A 378 -6.96 -15.79 13.03
CA THR A 378 -5.82 -14.96 13.46
C THR A 378 -4.72 -14.84 12.41
N PHE A 379 -4.53 -15.85 11.58
CA PHE A 379 -3.55 -15.81 10.49
C PHE A 379 -4.05 -14.92 9.33
N ASP A 380 -5.32 -15.06 8.95
CA ASP A 380 -5.92 -14.25 7.90
C ASP A 380 -6.04 -12.77 8.32
N GLN A 381 -6.29 -12.50 9.61
CA GLN A 381 -6.33 -11.13 10.14
C GLN A 381 -5.07 -10.32 9.82
N GLN A 382 -3.89 -10.94 9.76
CA GLN A 382 -2.65 -10.22 9.46
C GLN A 382 -2.68 -9.59 8.06
N ARG A 383 -3.48 -10.13 7.13
CA ARG A 383 -3.66 -9.56 5.78
C ARG A 383 -4.38 -8.22 5.82
N PHE A 384 -5.27 -8.05 6.78
CA PHE A 384 -6.12 -6.87 6.90
C PHE A 384 -5.53 -5.85 7.85
N ILE A 385 -4.98 -6.29 8.97
CA ILE A 385 -4.44 -5.42 10.01
C ILE A 385 -3.19 -4.68 9.50
N LEU A 386 -2.26 -5.37 8.83
CA LEU A 386 -1.04 -4.74 8.36
C LEU A 386 -1.29 -3.93 7.08
N PRO A 387 -1.05 -2.61 7.09
CA PRO A 387 -1.27 -1.75 5.91
C PRO A 387 -0.50 -2.21 4.68
N SER A 388 0.74 -2.71 4.89
CA SER A 388 1.56 -3.29 3.81
C SER A 388 0.91 -4.50 3.17
N ASN A 389 0.18 -5.32 3.94
CA ASN A 389 -0.51 -6.48 3.43
C ASN A 389 -1.79 -6.08 2.68
N ARG A 390 -2.55 -5.07 3.16
CA ARG A 390 -3.67 -4.50 2.38
C ARG A 390 -3.21 -3.95 1.04
N GLN A 391 -2.04 -3.28 1.01
CA GLN A 391 -1.46 -2.84 -0.26
C GLN A 391 -1.04 -4.02 -1.14
N ALA A 392 -0.45 -5.07 -0.58
CA ALA A 392 -0.09 -6.27 -1.32
C ALA A 392 -1.32 -6.95 -1.94
N LEU A 393 -2.42 -7.09 -1.18
CA LEU A 393 -3.69 -7.62 -1.70
C LEU A 393 -4.19 -6.80 -2.90
N ALA A 394 -4.21 -5.48 -2.79
CA ALA A 394 -4.61 -4.60 -3.88
C ALA A 394 -3.71 -4.74 -5.12
N ASN A 395 -2.39 -4.84 -4.93
CA ASN A 395 -1.44 -5.05 -6.02
C ASN A 395 -1.64 -6.41 -6.71
N TRP A 396 -1.89 -7.48 -5.95
CA TRP A 396 -2.12 -8.81 -6.50
C TRP A 396 -3.47 -8.91 -7.23
N LEU A 397 -4.49 -8.23 -6.73
CA LEU A 397 -5.75 -8.08 -7.47
C LEU A 397 -5.54 -7.37 -8.80
N PHE A 398 -4.80 -6.26 -8.79
CA PHE A 398 -4.42 -5.56 -10.03
C PHE A 398 -3.67 -6.47 -11.00
N GLU A 399 -2.64 -7.20 -10.54
CA GLU A 399 -1.88 -8.14 -11.37
C GLU A 399 -2.78 -9.21 -12.02
N GLY A 400 -3.80 -9.65 -11.32
CA GLY A 400 -4.74 -10.65 -11.82
C GLY A 400 -5.79 -10.12 -12.80
N VAL A 401 -6.07 -8.80 -12.81
CA VAL A 401 -7.06 -8.19 -13.73
C VAL A 401 -6.45 -7.45 -14.91
N LYS A 402 -5.13 -7.27 -14.94
CA LYS A 402 -4.43 -6.67 -16.08
C LYS A 402 -4.24 -7.70 -17.21
#